data_a643964aa9d25badee77448f02c91e1f
#
_entry.id   a643964aa9d25badee77448f02c91e1f
#
_cell.length_a   1.000
_cell.length_b   1.000
_cell.length_c   1.000
_cell.angle_alpha   90.00
_cell.angle_beta   90.00
_cell.angle_gamma   90.00
#
_symmetry.space_group_name_H-M   'P 1'
#
loop_
_entity.id
_entity.type
_entity.pdbx_description
1 polymer ?
#
loop_
_entity_poly.entity_id
_entity_poly.type
_entity_poly.pdbx_seq_one_letter_code
_entity_poly.pdbx_strand_id
1 'polypeptide(L)'
;MKRTGLLIFILALFVFAAGSYGFSLKPPADVSNEVSSAIRSGNAREVAKHFGPNVDLKFPGNEGTFSRNQAELIVRNFFSRNTPASFSVQHQGPSRDGSLYVIGNYRTKNGEAYRVYFLIKTISGNTVLHLLQFEKQ
;
A
#
# COMPACT_ATOMS: atom_id res chain seq x y z
N MET A 1 20.18 -53.81 4.89
CA MET A 1 19.57 -53.15 3.73
C MET A 1 18.37 -52.27 4.02
N LYS A 2 17.75 -52.35 5.19
CA LYS A 2 16.59 -51.52 5.55
C LYS A 2 16.98 -50.10 6.09
N ARG A 3 18.28 -49.81 6.31
CA ARG A 3 18.75 -48.54 6.89
C ARG A 3 19.00 -47.43 5.85
N THR A 4 19.17 -47.79 4.61
CA THR A 4 19.41 -46.80 3.53
C THR A 4 18.15 -46.09 3.05
N GLY A 5 16.98 -46.74 3.17
CA GLY A 5 15.69 -46.11 2.84
C GLY A 5 15.23 -45.06 3.83
N LEU A 6 15.61 -45.20 5.09
CA LEU A 6 15.23 -44.26 6.16
C LEU A 6 16.03 -42.95 6.07
N LEU A 7 17.29 -43.04 5.67
CA LEU A 7 18.16 -41.85 5.50
C LEU A 7 17.74 -41.00 4.30
N ILE A 8 17.25 -41.63 3.24
CA ILE A 8 16.76 -40.92 2.04
C ILE A 8 15.43 -40.23 2.35
N PHE A 9 14.59 -40.83 3.20
CA PHE A 9 13.32 -40.25 3.59
C PHE A 9 13.49 -39.02 4.50
N ILE A 10 14.49 -39.04 5.39
CA ILE A 10 14.81 -37.91 6.27
C ILE A 10 15.39 -36.75 5.47
N LEU A 11 16.20 -37.03 4.44
CA LEU A 11 16.77 -35.99 3.58
C LEU A 11 15.69 -35.31 2.72
N ALA A 12 14.70 -36.07 2.26
CA ALA A 12 13.57 -35.52 1.50
C ALA A 12 12.68 -34.63 2.36
N LEU A 13 12.52 -34.96 3.64
CA LEU A 13 11.74 -34.15 4.58
C LEU A 13 12.44 -32.81 4.92
N PHE A 14 13.77 -32.79 4.92
CA PHE A 14 14.54 -31.60 5.20
C PHE A 14 14.52 -30.58 4.05
N VAL A 15 14.44 -31.07 2.81
CA VAL A 15 14.33 -30.19 1.61
C VAL A 15 12.97 -29.52 1.54
N PHE A 16 11.90 -30.14 2.06
CA PHE A 16 10.56 -29.55 2.08
C PHE A 16 10.41 -28.43 3.12
N ALA A 17 11.17 -28.50 4.22
CA ALA A 17 11.14 -27.45 5.27
C ALA A 17 11.86 -26.16 4.85
N ALA A 18 12.80 -26.22 3.91
CA ALA A 18 13.54 -25.05 3.40
C ALA A 18 12.72 -24.18 2.43
N GLY A 19 11.62 -24.72 1.89
CA GLY A 19 10.75 -24.00 0.95
C GLY A 19 9.73 -23.07 1.59
N SER A 20 9.60 -23.07 2.93
CA SER A 20 8.58 -22.28 3.63
C SER A 20 9.04 -20.91 4.11
N TYR A 21 10.27 -20.51 3.84
CA TYR A 21 10.83 -19.20 4.19
C TYR A 21 10.96 -18.28 2.98
N GLY A 22 10.05 -18.36 2.03
CA GLY A 22 10.01 -17.44 0.90
C GLY A 22 9.49 -16.08 1.33
N PHE A 23 10.29 -15.02 1.16
CA PHE A 23 9.79 -13.65 1.18
C PHE A 23 8.89 -13.47 -0.04
N SER A 24 7.57 -13.40 0.16
CA SER A 24 6.66 -13.00 -0.90
C SER A 24 6.55 -11.47 -0.88
N LEU A 25 7.22 -10.82 -1.81
CA LEU A 25 7.01 -9.40 -2.10
C LEU A 25 5.61 -9.26 -2.70
N LYS A 26 4.75 -8.44 -2.09
CA LYS A 26 3.44 -8.14 -2.68
C LYS A 26 3.62 -7.38 -3.98
N PRO A 27 2.95 -7.79 -5.08
CA PRO A 27 2.96 -7.03 -6.31
C PRO A 27 2.40 -5.61 -6.11
N PRO A 28 2.90 -4.59 -6.82
CA PRO A 28 2.37 -3.23 -6.73
C PRO A 28 0.86 -3.15 -6.97
N ALA A 29 0.30 -3.95 -7.87
CA ALA A 29 -1.13 -3.99 -8.13
C ALA A 29 -1.95 -4.42 -6.90
N ASP A 30 -1.47 -5.39 -6.12
CA ASP A 30 -2.14 -5.85 -4.90
C ASP A 30 -2.11 -4.75 -3.83
N VAL A 31 -0.97 -4.09 -3.64
CA VAL A 31 -0.83 -2.96 -2.72
C VAL A 31 -1.75 -1.82 -3.15
N SER A 32 -1.81 -1.50 -4.43
CA SER A 32 -2.72 -0.49 -4.98
C SER A 32 -4.18 -0.80 -4.66
N ASN A 33 -4.61 -2.04 -4.81
CA ASN A 33 -5.97 -2.47 -4.50
C ASN A 33 -6.28 -2.35 -3.00
N GLU A 34 -5.35 -2.72 -2.14
CA GLU A 34 -5.49 -2.59 -0.69
C GLU A 34 -5.54 -1.14 -0.24
N VAL A 35 -4.68 -0.28 -0.81
CA VAL A 35 -4.70 1.17 -0.55
C VAL A 35 -6.03 1.79 -1.00
N SER A 36 -6.49 1.45 -2.20
CA SER A 36 -7.76 1.94 -2.74
C SER A 36 -8.94 1.54 -1.85
N SER A 37 -8.96 0.32 -1.38
CA SER A 37 -9.98 -0.18 -0.45
C SER A 37 -9.95 0.56 0.89
N ALA A 38 -8.76 0.82 1.42
CA ALA A 38 -8.56 1.57 2.67
C ALA A 38 -9.03 3.03 2.54
N ILE A 39 -8.74 3.67 1.41
CA ILE A 39 -9.22 5.04 1.12
C ILE A 39 -10.76 5.03 1.03
N ARG A 40 -11.33 4.07 0.34
CA ARG A 40 -12.79 3.96 0.17
C ARG A 40 -13.51 3.82 1.50
N SER A 41 -12.93 3.08 2.43
CA SER A 41 -13.49 2.90 3.77
C SER A 41 -13.11 4.00 4.76
N GLY A 42 -12.21 4.93 4.39
CA GLY A 42 -11.72 5.96 5.29
C GLY A 42 -10.89 5.43 6.43
N ASN A 43 -10.16 4.34 6.21
CA ASN A 43 -9.37 3.67 7.23
C ASN A 43 -7.90 4.12 7.15
N ALA A 44 -7.54 5.14 7.94
CA ALA A 44 -6.19 5.68 7.94
C ALA A 44 -5.13 4.67 8.40
N ARG A 45 -5.48 3.80 9.35
CA ARG A 45 -4.57 2.78 9.84
C ARG A 45 -4.22 1.76 8.74
N GLU A 46 -5.20 1.36 7.95
CA GLU A 46 -4.99 0.46 6.82
C GLU A 46 -4.16 1.11 5.72
N VAL A 47 -4.40 2.40 5.43
CA VAL A 47 -3.54 3.15 4.49
C VAL A 47 -2.10 3.18 4.99
N ALA A 48 -1.90 3.48 6.27
CA ALA A 48 -0.59 3.63 6.88
C ALA A 48 0.23 2.34 6.93
N LYS A 49 -0.41 1.18 6.90
CA LYS A 49 0.29 -0.11 6.80
C LYS A 49 1.17 -0.20 5.55
N HIS A 50 0.80 0.51 4.50
CA HIS A 50 1.52 0.49 3.23
C HIS A 50 2.58 1.58 3.11
N PHE A 51 2.64 2.53 4.06
CA PHE A 51 3.67 3.55 4.05
C PHE A 51 5.06 2.95 4.28
N GLY A 52 6.06 3.50 3.59
CA GLY A 52 7.45 3.29 3.98
C GLY A 52 7.77 4.02 5.29
N PRO A 53 9.05 3.99 5.75
CA PRO A 53 9.47 4.73 6.93
C PRO A 53 9.18 6.23 6.82
N ASN A 54 9.29 6.76 5.59
CA ASN A 54 8.93 8.13 5.23
C ASN A 54 8.00 8.10 4.03
N VAL A 55 7.08 9.03 3.97
CA VAL A 55 6.11 9.15 2.87
C VAL A 55 5.88 10.62 2.54
N ASP A 56 5.74 10.91 1.25
CA ASP A 56 5.39 12.23 0.77
C ASP A 56 3.87 12.39 0.77
N LEU A 57 3.38 13.39 1.49
CA LEU A 57 1.96 13.75 1.52
C LEU A 57 1.74 15.11 0.90
N LYS A 58 0.68 15.24 0.11
CA LYS A 58 0.15 16.51 -0.40
C LYS A 58 -1.35 16.56 -0.12
N PHE A 59 -1.68 17.09 1.06
CA PHE A 59 -3.05 17.28 1.50
C PHE A 59 -3.32 18.77 1.68
N PRO A 60 -4.58 19.23 1.58
CA PRO A 60 -4.87 20.63 1.91
C PRO A 60 -4.37 21.00 3.31
N GLY A 61 -3.42 21.94 3.39
CA GLY A 61 -2.82 22.40 4.64
C GLY A 61 -1.69 21.53 5.20
N ASN A 62 -1.36 20.41 4.56
CA ASN A 62 -0.27 19.53 5.01
C ASN A 62 0.51 18.97 3.82
N GLU A 63 1.63 19.58 3.50
CA GLU A 63 2.51 19.12 2.43
C GLU A 63 3.92 18.89 2.97
N GLY A 64 4.53 17.79 2.57
CA GLY A 64 5.91 17.47 2.93
C GLY A 64 6.17 15.98 3.04
N THR A 65 7.36 15.66 3.53
CA THR A 65 7.77 14.29 3.83
C THR A 65 7.60 14.05 5.32
N PHE A 66 6.88 12.99 5.65
CA PHE A 66 6.51 12.68 7.03
C PHE A 66 6.92 11.26 7.38
N SER A 67 7.20 11.01 8.66
CA SER A 67 7.32 9.66 9.18
C SER A 67 5.98 8.93 9.05
N ARG A 68 6.02 7.60 9.05
CA ARG A 68 4.80 6.78 8.98
C ARG A 68 3.76 7.18 10.02
N ASN A 69 4.18 7.39 11.27
CA ASN A 69 3.27 7.73 12.37
C ASN A 69 2.64 9.12 12.20
N GLN A 70 3.43 10.10 11.79
CA GLN A 70 2.93 11.45 11.50
C GLN A 70 1.98 11.43 10.31
N ALA A 71 2.33 10.70 9.26
CA ALA A 71 1.50 10.56 8.06
C ALA A 71 0.15 9.91 8.37
N GLU A 72 0.15 8.85 9.19
CA GLU A 72 -1.10 8.21 9.63
C GLU A 72 -2.02 9.20 10.33
N LEU A 73 -1.49 10.04 11.20
CA LEU A 73 -2.27 11.05 11.92
C LEU A 73 -2.87 12.09 10.96
N ILE A 74 -2.09 12.55 9.98
CA ILE A 74 -2.57 13.49 8.97
C ILE A 74 -3.71 12.88 8.14
N VAL A 75 -3.56 11.65 7.71
CA VAL A 75 -4.58 10.94 6.94
C VAL A 75 -5.84 10.71 7.79
N ARG A 76 -5.68 10.34 9.05
CA ARG A 76 -6.79 10.13 9.98
C ARG A 76 -7.60 11.42 10.18
N ASN A 77 -6.92 12.53 10.39
CA ASN A 77 -7.56 13.84 10.55
C ASN A 77 -8.31 14.25 9.28
N PHE A 78 -7.71 13.99 8.12
CA PHE A 78 -8.36 14.26 6.83
C PHE A 78 -9.65 13.44 6.67
N PHE A 79 -9.60 12.14 6.92
CA PHE A 79 -10.79 11.28 6.80
C PHE A 79 -11.88 11.63 7.79
N SER A 80 -11.52 12.09 9.00
CA SER A 80 -12.50 12.49 9.99
C SER A 80 -13.27 13.75 9.58
N ARG A 81 -12.63 14.67 8.87
CA ARG A 81 -13.23 15.91 8.36
C ARG A 81 -13.88 15.74 6.99
N ASN A 82 -13.42 14.78 6.24
CA ASN A 82 -13.81 14.54 4.85
C ASN A 82 -14.18 13.07 4.66
N THR A 83 -15.17 12.62 5.39
CA THR A 83 -15.60 11.22 5.40
C THR A 83 -15.97 10.76 3.99
N PRO A 84 -15.39 9.64 3.51
CA PRO A 84 -15.68 9.20 2.16
C PRO A 84 -17.10 8.68 1.98
N ALA A 85 -17.75 9.11 0.92
CA ALA A 85 -18.94 8.48 0.38
C ALA A 85 -18.58 7.49 -0.72
N SER A 86 -17.56 7.81 -1.52
CA SER A 86 -17.09 6.95 -2.59
C SER A 86 -15.64 7.25 -2.95
N PHE A 87 -14.96 6.24 -3.47
CA PHE A 87 -13.68 6.38 -4.12
C PHE A 87 -13.62 5.44 -5.32
N SER A 88 -13.25 5.96 -6.48
CA SER A 88 -13.13 5.18 -7.70
C SER A 88 -11.80 5.47 -8.41
N VAL A 89 -11.08 4.42 -8.79
CA VAL A 89 -9.87 4.52 -9.59
C VAL A 89 -10.25 4.83 -11.03
N GLN A 90 -9.67 5.89 -11.59
CA GLN A 90 -9.90 6.33 -12.97
C GLN A 90 -8.78 5.88 -13.90
N HIS A 91 -7.54 6.01 -13.44
CA HIS A 91 -6.36 5.63 -14.19
C HIS A 91 -5.33 5.00 -13.29
N GLN A 92 -4.62 4.01 -13.82
CA GLN A 92 -3.41 3.47 -13.19
C GLN A 92 -2.48 2.95 -14.27
N GLY A 93 -1.19 2.97 -14.00
CA GLY A 93 -0.21 2.49 -14.96
C GLY A 93 1.22 2.56 -14.44
N PRO A 94 2.17 1.99 -15.19
CA PRO A 94 3.57 2.03 -14.82
C PRO A 94 4.15 3.43 -15.04
N SER A 95 4.98 3.88 -14.10
CA SER A 95 5.84 5.05 -14.27
C SER A 95 7.17 4.62 -14.88
N ARG A 96 7.97 5.60 -15.33
CA ARG A 96 9.28 5.35 -15.99
C ARG A 96 10.26 4.58 -15.11
N ASP A 97 10.18 4.74 -13.80
CA ASP A 97 11.07 4.09 -12.83
C ASP A 97 10.55 2.73 -12.34
N GLY A 98 9.49 2.19 -12.97
CA GLY A 98 8.89 0.90 -12.60
C GLY A 98 7.89 0.99 -11.46
N SER A 99 7.63 2.19 -10.92
CA SER A 99 6.57 2.38 -9.92
C SER A 99 5.19 2.34 -10.58
N LEU A 100 4.15 2.16 -9.76
CA LEU A 100 2.76 2.18 -10.20
C LEU A 100 2.10 3.47 -9.70
N TYR A 101 1.57 4.29 -10.62
CA TYR A 101 0.76 5.43 -10.27
C TYR A 101 -0.73 5.10 -10.34
N VAL A 102 -1.50 5.73 -9.49
CA VAL A 102 -2.97 5.60 -9.46
C VAL A 102 -3.58 6.99 -9.34
N ILE A 103 -4.61 7.24 -10.15
CA ILE A 103 -5.41 8.46 -10.11
C ILE A 103 -6.87 8.04 -9.89
N GLY A 104 -7.52 8.69 -8.92
CA GLY A 104 -8.91 8.39 -8.61
C GLY A 104 -9.71 9.61 -8.19
N ASN A 105 -11.01 9.42 -8.08
CA ASN A 105 -11.96 10.42 -7.61
C ASN A 105 -12.50 10.02 -6.24
N TYR A 106 -12.39 10.93 -5.30
CA TYR A 106 -12.86 10.78 -3.93
C TYR A 106 -13.98 11.78 -3.68
N ARG A 107 -15.13 11.28 -3.26
CA ARG A 107 -16.26 12.13 -2.89
C ARG A 107 -16.56 11.98 -1.40
N THR A 108 -16.77 13.10 -0.76
CA THR A 108 -17.14 13.13 0.66
C THR A 108 -18.65 12.98 0.82
N LYS A 109 -19.08 12.63 2.02
CA LYS A 109 -20.51 12.59 2.37
C LYS A 109 -21.18 13.96 2.25
N ASN A 110 -20.40 15.04 2.35
CA ASN A 110 -20.89 16.42 2.18
C ASN A 110 -20.97 16.86 0.71
N GLY A 111 -20.62 15.98 -0.23
CA GLY A 111 -20.66 16.28 -1.65
C GLY A 111 -19.42 16.97 -2.22
N GLU A 112 -18.35 17.12 -1.44
CA GLU A 112 -17.08 17.64 -1.94
C GLU A 112 -16.34 16.59 -2.74
N ALA A 113 -15.56 17.02 -3.72
CA ALA A 113 -14.78 16.15 -4.59
C ALA A 113 -13.29 16.43 -4.46
N TYR A 114 -12.51 15.36 -4.41
CA TYR A 114 -11.04 15.41 -4.41
C TYR A 114 -10.51 14.49 -5.51
N ARG A 115 -9.49 14.97 -6.19
CA ARG A 115 -8.65 14.13 -7.03
C ARG A 115 -7.58 13.50 -6.15
N VAL A 116 -7.46 12.18 -6.23
CA VAL A 116 -6.45 11.43 -5.50
C VAL A 116 -5.39 10.96 -6.48
N TYR A 117 -4.15 11.15 -6.11
CA TYR A 117 -3.00 10.57 -6.80
C TYR A 117 -2.15 9.84 -5.77
N PHE A 118 -1.75 8.62 -6.05
CA PHE A 118 -0.77 7.95 -5.23
C PHE A 118 0.21 7.11 -6.05
N LEU A 119 1.36 6.87 -5.45
CA LEU A 119 2.47 6.19 -6.10
C LEU A 119 2.94 5.02 -5.24
N ILE A 120 2.96 3.85 -5.83
CA ILE A 120 3.47 2.61 -5.23
C ILE A 120 4.85 2.34 -5.79
N LYS A 121 5.84 2.19 -4.91
CA LYS A 121 7.23 1.91 -5.27
C LYS A 121 7.75 0.68 -4.57
N THR A 122 8.71 0.01 -5.23
CA THR A 122 9.53 -1.01 -4.57
C THR A 122 10.85 -0.36 -4.16
N ILE A 123 11.09 -0.29 -2.85
CA ILE A 123 12.28 0.31 -2.26
C ILE A 123 12.93 -0.72 -1.34
N SER A 124 14.20 -1.07 -1.59
CA SER A 124 14.95 -2.04 -0.79
C SER A 124 14.19 -3.38 -0.63
N GLY A 125 13.55 -3.85 -1.69
CA GLY A 125 12.78 -5.09 -1.69
C GLY A 125 11.38 -5.00 -1.09
N ASN A 126 10.93 -3.83 -0.62
CA ASN A 126 9.60 -3.63 -0.06
C ASN A 126 8.73 -2.79 -1.00
N THR A 127 7.51 -3.25 -1.22
CA THR A 127 6.51 -2.50 -1.98
C THR A 127 5.76 -1.58 -1.03
N VAL A 128 5.88 -0.27 -1.23
CA VAL A 128 5.38 0.74 -0.31
C VAL A 128 4.58 1.83 -1.03
N LEU A 129 3.65 2.42 -0.31
CA LEU A 129 2.99 3.67 -0.70
C LEU A 129 3.97 4.81 -0.41
N HIS A 130 4.51 5.40 -1.47
CA HIS A 130 5.58 6.39 -1.40
C HIS A 130 5.08 7.83 -1.40
N LEU A 131 3.98 8.09 -2.11
CA LEU A 131 3.37 9.41 -2.21
C LEU A 131 1.85 9.26 -2.20
N LEU A 132 1.16 10.15 -1.48
CA LEU A 132 -0.29 10.24 -1.44
C LEU A 132 -0.72 11.70 -1.49
N GLN A 133 -1.56 12.03 -2.47
CA GLN A 133 -2.03 13.39 -2.71
C GLN A 133 -3.56 13.43 -2.81
N PHE A 134 -4.14 14.38 -2.10
CA PHE A 134 -5.55 14.76 -2.19
C PHE A 134 -5.65 16.21 -2.62
N GLU A 135 -6.23 16.46 -3.78
CA GLU A 135 -6.41 17.80 -4.34
C GLU A 135 -7.89 18.10 -4.49
N LYS A 136 -8.35 19.18 -3.88
CA LYS A 136 -9.75 19.58 -3.96
C LYS A 136 -10.10 20.03 -5.37
N GLN A 137 -11.21 19.54 -5.87
CA GLN A 137 -11.74 19.88 -7.18
C GLN A 137 -12.70 21.07 -7.13
#